data_525d243de1be1ef5f45eacccb79433ad
#
_entry.id   525d243de1be1ef5f45eacccb79433ad
#
_cell.length_a   1.000
_cell.length_b   1.000
_cell.length_c   1.000
_cell.angle_alpha   90.00
_cell.angle_beta   90.00
_cell.angle_gamma   90.00
#
_symmetry.space_group_name_H-M   'P 1'
#
loop_
_entity.id
_entity.type
_entity.pdbx_description
1 polymer ?
#
loop_
_entity_poly.entity_id
_entity_poly.type
_entity_poly.pdbx_seq_one_letter_code
_entity_poly.pdbx_strand_id
1 'polypeptide(L)'
;MLTLLNFFPQMTSVFPFALLLCLSSGLLTTYGEACCPPGWTQFGSRCFAFHIRTKTWSEAEIFCQIVGGNLASIHSDEEHTFIKNYINQVSGEQRTSWIGGTDTVKEGTWLWTDRSDFTYKSFNAGEPNNRGGAENCLLMNWGGANWNDLACNNQASFVCSKNL
;
A
#
# COMPACT_ATOMS: atom_id res chain seq x y z
N MET A 1 24.61 -22.18 -59.96
CA MET A 1 24.94 -20.94 -59.22
C MET A 1 23.61 -20.26 -58.90
N LEU A 2 23.01 -20.69 -57.79
CA LEU A 2 21.70 -20.18 -57.31
C LEU A 2 21.93 -19.70 -55.89
N THR A 3 21.79 -18.41 -55.70
CA THR A 3 21.83 -17.71 -54.42
C THR A 3 20.47 -17.81 -53.73
N LEU A 4 20.42 -18.47 -52.57
CA LEU A 4 19.25 -18.52 -51.70
C LEU A 4 19.23 -17.26 -50.81
N LEU A 5 18.27 -16.40 -51.03
CA LEU A 5 17.96 -15.26 -50.16
C LEU A 5 17.11 -15.77 -49.00
N ASN A 6 17.67 -15.76 -47.82
CA ASN A 6 16.95 -16.01 -46.57
C ASN A 6 16.18 -14.75 -46.16
N PHE A 7 14.83 -14.80 -46.23
CA PHE A 7 13.93 -13.84 -45.63
C PHE A 7 13.70 -14.24 -44.16
N PHE A 8 14.28 -13.49 -43.22
CA PHE A 8 13.85 -13.52 -41.83
C PHE A 8 12.79 -12.45 -41.62
N PRO A 9 11.58 -12.79 -41.10
CA PRO A 9 10.64 -11.78 -40.69
C PRO A 9 11.13 -11.14 -39.38
N GLN A 10 11.31 -9.83 -39.38
CA GLN A 10 11.55 -9.05 -38.18
C GLN A 10 10.28 -9.09 -37.33
N MET A 11 10.30 -9.82 -36.23
CA MET A 11 9.32 -9.69 -35.16
C MET A 11 9.66 -8.41 -34.40
N THR A 12 8.90 -7.34 -34.65
CA THR A 12 8.90 -6.15 -33.82
C THR A 12 8.18 -6.46 -32.52
N SER A 13 8.93 -6.91 -31.52
CA SER A 13 8.46 -7.02 -30.15
C SER A 13 8.34 -5.62 -29.57
N VAL A 14 7.11 -5.11 -29.49
CA VAL A 14 6.80 -3.89 -28.76
C VAL A 14 6.67 -4.28 -27.28
N PHE A 15 7.77 -4.43 -26.57
CA PHE A 15 7.76 -4.46 -25.11
C PHE A 15 7.60 -3.03 -24.60
N PRO A 16 6.68 -2.78 -23.66
CA PRO A 16 6.60 -1.47 -23.03
C PRO A 16 7.86 -1.25 -22.18
N PHE A 17 8.65 -0.27 -22.57
CA PHE A 17 9.94 0.12 -21.97
C PHE A 17 9.85 0.62 -20.52
N ALA A 18 8.68 0.61 -19.89
CA ALA A 18 8.44 1.18 -18.56
C ALA A 18 8.88 0.29 -17.38
N LEU A 19 9.21 -0.98 -17.60
CA LEU A 19 9.48 -1.92 -16.50
C LEU A 19 10.98 -2.21 -16.27
N LEU A 20 11.88 -1.65 -17.05
CA LEU A 20 13.30 -2.05 -17.02
C LEU A 20 14.25 -1.03 -16.36
N LEU A 21 13.77 0.13 -15.90
CA LEU A 21 14.66 1.21 -15.42
C LEU A 21 14.93 1.22 -13.92
N CYS A 22 14.23 0.42 -13.12
CA CYS A 22 14.52 0.30 -11.68
C CYS A 22 15.62 -0.75 -11.34
N LEU A 23 16.24 -1.39 -12.30
CA LEU A 23 17.20 -2.50 -12.09
C LEU A 23 18.64 -2.19 -12.48
N SER A 24 19.08 -0.98 -12.69
CA SER A 24 20.47 -0.74 -13.08
C SER A 24 21.31 -0.09 -12.00
N SER A 25 22.17 -0.85 -11.43
CA SER A 25 23.56 -0.55 -11.13
C SER A 25 24.22 0.45 -12.11
N GLY A 26 24.71 1.56 -11.60
CA GLY A 26 25.87 2.33 -12.01
C GLY A 26 26.01 2.81 -13.44
N LEU A 27 26.19 4.14 -13.55
CA LEU A 27 26.66 4.94 -14.70
C LEU A 27 25.63 5.24 -15.80
N LEU A 28 24.89 6.30 -15.55
CA LEU A 28 24.63 7.40 -16.48
C LEU A 28 23.73 8.39 -15.75
N THR A 29 24.18 9.63 -15.60
CA THR A 29 23.41 10.77 -15.07
C THR A 29 22.29 11.12 -16.03
N THR A 30 21.18 10.44 -15.88
CA THR A 30 19.86 10.91 -16.32
C THR A 30 19.05 11.12 -15.06
N TYR A 31 18.23 12.14 -15.02
CA TYR A 31 17.28 12.45 -13.95
C TYR A 31 16.66 11.14 -13.45
N GLY A 32 17.14 10.63 -12.29
CA GLY A 32 16.68 9.37 -11.75
C GLY A 32 15.24 9.55 -11.32
N GLU A 33 14.31 8.89 -12.02
CA GLU A 33 12.98 8.71 -11.47
C GLU A 33 13.16 8.07 -10.09
N ALA A 34 12.64 8.73 -9.06
CA ALA A 34 12.66 8.18 -7.72
C ALA A 34 11.83 6.89 -7.73
N CYS A 35 12.46 5.77 -7.39
CA CYS A 35 11.81 4.47 -7.30
C CYS A 35 11.70 4.04 -5.86
N CYS A 36 10.67 3.25 -5.55
CA CYS A 36 10.55 2.65 -4.24
C CYS A 36 11.71 1.68 -3.95
N PRO A 37 12.22 1.64 -2.73
CA PRO A 37 13.28 0.72 -2.35
C PRO A 37 12.80 -0.75 -2.42
N PRO A 38 13.73 -1.72 -2.46
CA PRO A 38 13.38 -3.14 -2.47
C PRO A 38 12.39 -3.50 -1.34
N GLY A 39 11.38 -4.31 -1.67
CA GLY A 39 10.31 -4.72 -0.75
C GLY A 39 9.14 -3.75 -0.65
N TRP A 40 9.19 -2.63 -1.39
CA TRP A 40 8.10 -1.67 -1.50
C TRP A 40 7.55 -1.66 -2.93
N THR A 41 6.24 -1.50 -3.06
CA THR A 41 5.54 -1.40 -4.34
C THR A 41 5.08 0.04 -4.56
N GLN A 42 5.37 0.58 -5.74
CA GLN A 42 5.03 1.96 -6.07
C GLN A 42 3.58 2.09 -6.56
N PHE A 43 2.91 3.13 -6.09
CA PHE A 43 1.66 3.64 -6.65
C PHE A 43 1.70 5.16 -6.65
N GLY A 44 1.64 5.76 -7.83
CA GLY A 44 1.83 7.20 -7.98
C GLY A 44 3.18 7.67 -7.44
N SER A 45 3.16 8.65 -6.57
CA SER A 45 4.33 9.20 -5.87
C SER A 45 4.60 8.56 -4.50
N ARG A 46 3.99 7.42 -4.22
CA ARG A 46 4.07 6.76 -2.92
C ARG A 46 4.54 5.31 -3.04
N CYS A 47 5.15 4.82 -1.98
CA CYS A 47 5.60 3.44 -1.83
C CYS A 47 4.81 2.75 -0.73
N PHE A 48 4.37 1.51 -0.99
CA PHE A 48 3.60 0.69 -0.06
C PHE A 48 4.30 -0.64 0.20
N ALA A 49 4.24 -1.12 1.44
CA ALA A 49 4.76 -2.43 1.84
C ALA A 49 3.73 -3.16 2.71
N PHE A 50 3.30 -4.34 2.27
CA PHE A 50 2.39 -5.19 3.02
C PHE A 50 3.16 -6.20 3.88
N HIS A 51 2.76 -6.31 5.15
CA HIS A 51 3.36 -7.20 6.13
C HIS A 51 2.33 -8.21 6.64
N ILE A 52 2.54 -9.48 6.30
CA ILE A 52 1.61 -10.57 6.63
C ILE A 52 1.65 -10.98 8.11
N ARG A 53 2.76 -10.74 8.81
CA ARG A 53 2.87 -11.04 10.25
C ARG A 53 2.02 -10.06 11.03
N THR A 54 1.21 -10.61 11.94
CA THR A 54 0.29 -9.81 12.74
C THR A 54 0.99 -9.05 13.86
N LYS A 55 0.49 -7.85 14.12
CA LYS A 55 0.92 -6.97 15.21
C LYS A 55 -0.29 -6.21 15.76
N THR A 56 -0.20 -5.68 16.96
CA THR A 56 -1.09 -4.63 17.43
C THR A 56 -0.90 -3.38 16.56
N TRP A 57 -1.89 -2.50 16.54
CA TRP A 57 -1.80 -1.29 15.72
C TRP A 57 -0.56 -0.43 16.07
N SER A 58 -0.31 -0.23 17.37
CA SER A 58 0.85 0.55 17.82
C SER A 58 2.20 -0.10 17.45
N GLU A 59 2.30 -1.44 17.58
CA GLU A 59 3.51 -2.16 17.17
C GLU A 59 3.72 -2.13 15.66
N ALA A 60 2.63 -2.13 14.87
CA ALA A 60 2.68 -1.99 13.42
C ALA A 60 3.13 -0.60 13.00
N GLU A 61 2.63 0.46 13.65
CA GLU A 61 3.08 1.84 13.41
C GLU A 61 4.56 2.01 13.74
N ILE A 62 5.01 1.54 14.89
CA ILE A 62 6.44 1.56 15.26
C ILE A 62 7.29 0.83 14.23
N PHE A 63 6.83 -0.33 13.76
CA PHE A 63 7.53 -1.08 12.71
C PHE A 63 7.63 -0.27 11.42
N CYS A 64 6.53 0.33 10.95
CA CYS A 64 6.52 1.17 9.75
C CYS A 64 7.49 2.35 9.89
N GLN A 65 7.56 2.98 11.06
CA GLN A 65 8.52 4.08 11.34
C GLN A 65 9.98 3.59 11.27
N ILE A 66 10.30 2.42 11.80
CA ILE A 66 11.65 1.84 11.74
C ILE A 66 12.08 1.59 10.28
N VAL A 67 11.16 1.22 9.39
CA VAL A 67 11.47 1.00 7.97
C VAL A 67 11.32 2.27 7.12
N GLY A 68 11.14 3.43 7.75
CA GLY A 68 11.17 4.75 7.12
C GLY A 68 9.84 5.22 6.52
N GLY A 69 8.72 4.79 7.10
CA GLY A 69 7.36 5.23 6.74
C GLY A 69 6.43 5.29 7.95
N ASN A 70 5.14 5.18 7.72
CA ASN A 70 4.07 5.06 8.71
C ASN A 70 3.09 3.96 8.28
N LEU A 71 2.17 3.55 9.13
CA LEU A 71 0.98 2.82 8.67
C LEU A 71 0.30 3.63 7.56
N ALA A 72 -0.19 2.94 6.52
CA ALA A 72 -0.66 3.59 5.31
C ALA A 72 -1.86 4.52 5.57
N SER A 73 -1.71 5.78 5.20
CA SER A 73 -2.84 6.69 4.93
C SER A 73 -3.41 6.38 3.54
N ILE A 74 -4.68 6.69 3.29
CA ILE A 74 -5.37 6.44 2.02
C ILE A 74 -6.14 7.68 1.61
N HIS A 75 -5.94 8.16 0.38
CA HIS A 75 -6.38 9.48 -0.06
C HIS A 75 -7.33 9.48 -1.26
N SER A 76 -7.55 8.31 -1.90
CA SER A 76 -8.49 8.18 -3.03
C SER A 76 -9.03 6.75 -3.18
N ASP A 77 -10.07 6.60 -4.00
CA ASP A 77 -10.64 5.29 -4.36
C ASP A 77 -9.64 4.42 -5.13
N GLU A 78 -8.80 5.05 -5.97
CA GLU A 78 -7.76 4.36 -6.72
C GLU A 78 -6.69 3.80 -5.79
N GLU A 79 -6.25 4.61 -4.80
CA GLU A 79 -5.26 4.17 -3.81
C GLU A 79 -5.84 3.07 -2.90
N HIS A 80 -7.08 3.21 -2.44
CA HIS A 80 -7.79 2.18 -1.69
C HIS A 80 -7.89 0.86 -2.47
N THR A 81 -8.28 0.94 -3.73
CA THR A 81 -8.39 -0.23 -4.63
C THR A 81 -7.03 -0.87 -4.87
N PHE A 82 -5.99 -0.05 -5.07
CA PHE A 82 -4.62 -0.54 -5.23
C PHE A 82 -4.18 -1.33 -3.98
N ILE A 83 -4.32 -0.77 -2.78
CA ILE A 83 -3.89 -1.42 -1.53
C ILE A 83 -4.65 -2.73 -1.30
N LYS A 84 -5.96 -2.73 -1.52
CA LYS A 84 -6.79 -3.94 -1.44
C LYS A 84 -6.30 -5.04 -2.37
N ASN A 85 -6.05 -4.71 -3.63
CA ASN A 85 -5.54 -5.67 -4.62
C ASN A 85 -4.13 -6.15 -4.29
N TYR A 86 -3.27 -5.25 -3.80
CA TYR A 86 -1.91 -5.57 -3.38
C TYR A 86 -1.89 -6.56 -2.20
N ILE A 87 -2.72 -6.34 -1.17
CA ILE A 87 -2.89 -7.29 -0.06
C ILE A 87 -3.30 -8.67 -0.62
N ASN A 88 -4.33 -8.72 -1.47
CA ASN A 88 -4.80 -9.97 -2.06
C ASN A 88 -3.73 -10.67 -2.91
N GLN A 89 -2.99 -9.91 -3.72
CA GLN A 89 -1.92 -10.45 -4.55
C GLN A 89 -0.79 -11.09 -3.73
N VAL A 90 -0.42 -10.47 -2.61
CA VAL A 90 0.70 -10.95 -1.77
C VAL A 90 0.27 -12.06 -0.81
N SER A 91 -0.94 -12.00 -0.25
CA SER A 91 -1.43 -12.97 0.75
C SER A 91 -2.26 -14.10 0.16
N GLY A 92 -2.76 -13.96 -1.08
CA GLY A 92 -3.70 -14.92 -1.70
C GLY A 92 -5.16 -14.74 -1.24
N GLU A 93 -5.46 -13.75 -0.41
CA GLU A 93 -6.80 -13.51 0.17
C GLU A 93 -7.04 -12.03 0.48
N GLN A 94 -8.30 -11.65 0.70
CA GLN A 94 -8.68 -10.33 1.23
C GLN A 94 -8.37 -10.28 2.75
N ARG A 95 -7.10 -10.16 3.09
CA ARG A 95 -6.67 -10.24 4.48
C ARG A 95 -6.92 -8.93 5.21
N THR A 96 -7.55 -9.03 6.38
CA THR A 96 -7.74 -7.90 7.30
C THR A 96 -6.38 -7.29 7.67
N SER A 97 -6.25 -5.97 7.52
CA SER A 97 -4.97 -5.29 7.67
C SER A 97 -5.12 -3.92 8.30
N TRP A 98 -4.28 -3.61 9.29
CA TRP A 98 -4.17 -2.27 9.85
C TRP A 98 -3.75 -1.25 8.79
N ILE A 99 -4.36 -0.08 8.86
CA ILE A 99 -3.98 1.17 8.18
C ILE A 99 -3.76 2.27 9.21
N GLY A 100 -3.24 3.42 8.80
CA GLY A 100 -2.73 4.45 9.72
C GLY A 100 -3.76 5.36 10.39
N GLY A 101 -5.06 5.08 10.23
CA GLY A 101 -6.10 5.91 10.83
C GLY A 101 -6.33 5.62 12.31
N THR A 102 -6.51 6.69 13.11
CA THR A 102 -6.86 6.59 14.52
C THR A 102 -7.62 7.81 15.00
N ASP A 103 -8.51 7.64 15.97
CA ASP A 103 -9.19 8.70 16.70
C ASP A 103 -8.97 8.63 18.22
N THR A 104 -7.89 7.97 18.63
CA THR A 104 -7.49 7.85 20.06
C THR A 104 -7.36 9.18 20.79
N VAL A 105 -7.08 10.28 20.08
CA VAL A 105 -6.94 11.62 20.66
C VAL A 105 -8.31 12.21 21.00
N LYS A 106 -9.29 11.99 20.12
CA LYS A 106 -10.66 12.46 20.29
C LYS A 106 -11.59 11.61 19.43
N GLU A 107 -12.49 10.89 20.09
CA GLU A 107 -13.53 10.08 19.47
C GLU A 107 -14.24 10.79 18.30
N GLY A 108 -14.32 10.09 17.16
CA GLY A 108 -14.92 10.58 15.92
C GLY A 108 -14.06 11.60 15.16
N THR A 109 -12.87 11.97 15.67
CA THR A 109 -11.94 12.87 14.99
C THR A 109 -10.75 12.04 14.49
N TRP A 110 -10.90 11.49 13.30
CA TRP A 110 -9.91 10.61 12.65
C TRP A 110 -8.70 11.39 12.16
N LEU A 111 -7.53 10.84 12.41
CA LEU A 111 -6.21 11.36 11.98
C LEU A 111 -5.40 10.23 11.36
N TRP A 112 -4.56 10.57 10.38
CA TRP A 112 -3.53 9.68 9.89
C TRP A 112 -2.23 9.83 10.70
N THR A 113 -1.49 8.72 10.91
CA THR A 113 -0.21 8.75 11.66
C THR A 113 0.87 9.54 10.95
N ASP A 114 0.82 9.62 9.62
CA ASP A 114 1.75 10.42 8.80
C ASP A 114 1.41 11.92 8.79
N ARG A 115 0.37 12.33 9.51
CA ARG A 115 -0.13 13.71 9.63
C ARG A 115 -0.73 14.29 8.35
N SER A 116 -0.97 13.50 7.34
CA SER A 116 -1.72 13.92 6.15
C SER A 116 -3.19 14.16 6.48
N ASP A 117 -3.89 14.92 5.63
CA ASP A 117 -5.29 15.28 5.84
C ASP A 117 -6.22 14.05 5.74
N PHE A 118 -7.11 13.88 6.72
CA PHE A 118 -8.12 12.81 6.74
C PHE A 118 -9.39 13.27 6.01
N THR A 119 -9.32 13.41 4.68
CA THR A 119 -10.43 13.90 3.84
C THR A 119 -11.18 12.79 3.13
N TYR A 120 -10.46 11.81 2.57
CA TYR A 120 -11.04 10.63 1.96
C TYR A 120 -11.50 9.63 3.02
N LYS A 121 -12.66 9.00 2.81
CA LYS A 121 -13.27 8.02 3.73
C LYS A 121 -13.88 6.87 2.94
N SER A 122 -13.63 5.64 3.38
CA SER A 122 -14.17 4.43 2.77
C SER A 122 -14.58 3.41 3.84
N PHE A 123 -15.49 3.82 4.72
CA PHE A 123 -15.99 2.93 5.78
C PHE A 123 -17.00 1.92 5.25
N ASN A 124 -17.06 0.73 5.85
CA ASN A 124 -18.16 -0.20 5.65
C ASN A 124 -19.49 0.40 6.14
N ALA A 125 -20.61 -0.13 5.68
CA ALA A 125 -21.92 0.31 6.14
C ALA A 125 -22.06 0.08 7.67
N GLY A 126 -22.40 1.15 8.38
CA GLY A 126 -22.53 1.14 9.84
C GLY A 126 -21.24 1.42 10.61
N GLU A 127 -20.11 1.64 9.90
CA GLU A 127 -18.82 2.00 10.49
C GLU A 127 -18.49 3.50 10.28
N PRO A 128 -17.65 4.09 11.12
CA PRO A 128 -17.12 3.58 12.38
C PRO A 128 -18.20 3.48 13.45
N ASN A 129 -18.21 2.43 14.27
CA ASN A 129 -19.27 2.17 15.24
C ASN A 129 -18.81 2.26 16.70
N ASN A 130 -17.50 2.41 16.94
CA ASN A 130 -16.87 2.45 18.28
C ASN A 130 -17.46 1.41 19.24
N ARG A 131 -17.53 0.16 18.82
CA ARG A 131 -18.18 -0.91 19.57
C ARG A 131 -17.58 -1.06 20.96
N GLY A 132 -18.42 -0.92 21.96
CA GLY A 132 -18.00 -0.96 23.36
C GLY A 132 -17.22 0.26 23.84
N GLY A 133 -17.13 1.33 23.04
CA GLY A 133 -16.40 2.54 23.40
C GLY A 133 -14.88 2.39 23.41
N ALA A 134 -14.34 1.47 22.59
CA ALA A 134 -12.91 1.09 22.64
C ALA A 134 -12.26 0.84 21.27
N GLU A 135 -12.94 1.15 20.16
CA GLU A 135 -12.44 0.92 18.81
C GLU A 135 -11.90 2.22 18.21
N ASN A 136 -10.60 2.43 18.27
CA ASN A 136 -9.96 3.69 17.92
C ASN A 136 -8.89 3.55 16.82
N CYS A 137 -8.78 2.39 16.17
CA CYS A 137 -7.77 2.13 15.16
C CYS A 137 -8.40 1.54 13.89
N LEU A 138 -7.99 2.07 12.73
CA LEU A 138 -8.56 1.64 11.46
C LEU A 138 -7.86 0.42 10.88
N LEU A 139 -8.68 -0.46 10.35
CA LEU A 139 -8.27 -1.55 9.47
C LEU A 139 -9.15 -1.62 8.24
N MET A 140 -8.69 -2.33 7.22
CA MET A 140 -9.42 -2.60 5.99
C MET A 140 -9.63 -4.11 5.81
N ASN A 141 -10.57 -4.47 4.93
CA ASN A 141 -10.92 -5.86 4.60
C ASN A 141 -11.52 -6.65 5.80
N TRP A 142 -12.24 -5.98 6.69
CA TRP A 142 -12.98 -6.62 7.79
C TRP A 142 -14.47 -6.62 7.49
N GLY A 143 -15.08 -7.80 7.34
CA GLY A 143 -16.50 -7.91 7.04
C GLY A 143 -16.94 -7.33 5.69
N GLY A 144 -15.99 -6.89 4.88
CA GLY A 144 -16.18 -6.24 3.57
C GLY A 144 -14.86 -5.72 3.02
N ALA A 145 -14.93 -4.95 1.93
CA ALA A 145 -13.74 -4.43 1.26
C ALA A 145 -13.23 -3.10 1.85
N ASN A 146 -14.04 -2.45 2.68
CA ASN A 146 -13.81 -1.09 3.18
C ASN A 146 -13.27 -1.10 4.62
N TRP A 147 -13.28 0.06 5.25
CA TRP A 147 -12.69 0.30 6.57
C TRP A 147 -13.65 -0.02 7.70
N ASN A 148 -13.08 -0.44 8.81
CA ASN A 148 -13.73 -0.63 10.09
C ASN A 148 -12.84 -0.07 11.20
N ASP A 149 -13.40 0.41 12.29
CA ASP A 149 -12.66 0.66 13.51
C ASP A 149 -12.59 -0.61 14.36
N LEU A 150 -11.50 -0.77 15.08
CA LEU A 150 -11.29 -1.90 15.97
C LEU A 150 -10.41 -1.47 17.16
N ALA A 151 -10.52 -2.21 18.26
CA ALA A 151 -9.66 -1.98 19.42
C ALA A 151 -8.19 -2.19 19.04
N CYS A 152 -7.33 -1.20 19.31
CA CYS A 152 -5.94 -1.10 18.83
C CYS A 152 -5.01 -2.23 19.32
N ASN A 153 -5.40 -2.98 20.37
CA ASN A 153 -4.68 -4.12 20.91
C ASN A 153 -4.94 -5.44 20.17
N ASN A 154 -5.84 -5.47 19.20
CA ASN A 154 -6.04 -6.63 18.36
C ASN A 154 -4.83 -6.85 17.44
N GLN A 155 -4.67 -8.08 16.97
CA GLN A 155 -3.59 -8.50 16.10
C GLN A 155 -4.08 -8.58 14.64
N ALA A 156 -3.44 -7.82 13.72
CA ALA A 156 -3.72 -7.91 12.29
C ALA A 156 -2.43 -7.75 11.47
N SER A 157 -2.45 -8.23 10.23
CA SER A 157 -1.48 -7.83 9.21
C SER A 157 -1.57 -6.32 9.00
N PHE A 158 -0.62 -5.71 8.30
CA PHE A 158 -0.60 -4.26 8.17
C PHE A 158 0.07 -3.79 6.89
N VAL A 159 -0.24 -2.55 6.52
CA VAL A 159 0.36 -1.88 5.35
C VAL A 159 1.10 -0.64 5.82
N CYS A 160 2.38 -0.53 5.44
CA CYS A 160 3.17 0.68 5.59
C CYS A 160 3.13 1.50 4.29
N SER A 161 3.25 2.83 4.41
CA SER A 161 3.46 3.72 3.28
C SER A 161 4.49 4.79 3.57
N LYS A 162 5.09 5.33 2.51
CA LYS A 162 5.96 6.51 2.53
C LYS A 162 5.93 7.21 1.17
N ASN A 163 6.30 8.47 1.13
CA ASN A 163 6.52 9.19 -0.12
C ASN A 163 7.83 8.73 -0.79
N LEU A 164 7.89 8.91 -2.12
CA LEU A 164 9.10 8.75 -2.92
C LEU A 164 10.14 9.80 -2.57
#